data_aa3eb5374a0cd501076282fcdf758bc1
#
_entry.id   aa3eb5374a0cd501076282fcdf758bc1
#
_cell.length_a   1.000
_cell.length_b   1.000
_cell.length_c   1.000
_cell.angle_alpha   90.00
_cell.angle_beta   90.00
_cell.angle_gamma   90.00
#
_symmetry.space_group_name_H-M   'P 1'
#
loop_
_entity.id
_entity.type
_entity.pdbx_description
1 polymer ?
#
loop_
_entity_poly.entity_id
_entity_poly.type
_entity_poly.pdbx_seq_one_letter_code
_entity_poly.pdbx_strand_id
1 'polypeptide(L)'
;MELKNYLKKAQREKWAIGQFNFSTLEQLRGILAAVSKTKSLVILGTSEGESRFLGLEEILALVEISKMKYKIPAYLNLDHGKDLKWIKKAVDFGYSSRNLLILDNPLTYILSHFHTMF
;
A
#
# COMPACT_ATOMS: atom_id res chain seq x y z
N MET A 1 -3.30 -14.53 2.89
CA MET A 1 -3.68 -13.88 4.18
C MET A 1 -3.93 -12.41 3.89
N GLU A 2 -4.94 -11.82 4.49
CA GLU A 2 -5.24 -10.39 4.33
C GLU A 2 -4.22 -9.52 5.09
N LEU A 3 -3.98 -8.29 4.61
CA LEU A 3 -3.07 -7.33 5.26
C LEU A 3 -3.39 -7.13 6.75
N LYS A 4 -4.66 -7.03 7.10
CA LYS A 4 -5.12 -6.91 8.49
C LYS A 4 -4.55 -8.00 9.41
N ASN A 5 -4.50 -9.23 8.94
CA ASN A 5 -3.99 -10.36 9.72
C ASN A 5 -2.47 -10.27 9.92
N TYR A 6 -1.75 -9.81 8.90
CA TYR A 6 -0.31 -9.54 9.02
C TYR A 6 -0.02 -8.41 9.99
N LEU A 7 -0.82 -7.34 9.97
CA LEU A 7 -0.66 -6.21 10.89
C LEU A 7 -0.88 -6.63 12.34
N LYS A 8 -1.93 -7.42 12.62
CA LYS A 8 -2.17 -7.97 13.95
C LYS A 8 -1.04 -8.89 14.42
N LYS A 9 -0.53 -9.71 13.53
CA LYS A 9 0.62 -10.59 13.82
C LYS A 9 1.86 -9.76 14.13
N ALA A 10 2.18 -8.79 13.30
CA ALA A 10 3.32 -7.89 13.48
C ALA A 10 3.27 -7.15 14.83
N GLN A 11 2.10 -6.63 15.18
CA GLN A 11 1.88 -5.97 16.47
C GLN A 11 2.12 -6.91 17.66
N ARG A 12 1.54 -8.10 17.61
CA ARG A 12 1.68 -9.12 18.67
C ARG A 12 3.13 -9.59 18.82
N GLU A 13 3.82 -9.78 17.71
CA GLU A 13 5.19 -10.33 17.67
C GLU A 13 6.27 -9.23 17.66
N LYS A 14 5.87 -7.96 17.72
CA LYS A 14 6.74 -6.76 17.83
C LYS A 14 7.75 -6.62 16.68
N TRP A 15 7.29 -6.80 15.44
CA TRP A 15 8.06 -6.49 14.24
C TRP A 15 7.29 -5.52 13.34
N ALA A 16 7.98 -4.85 12.42
CA ALA A 16 7.41 -3.86 11.52
C ALA A 16 7.24 -4.39 10.10
N ILE A 17 6.22 -3.88 9.41
CA ILE A 17 6.03 -4.10 7.97
C ILE A 17 6.52 -2.86 7.24
N GLY A 18 7.43 -3.05 6.28
CA GLY A 18 7.92 -1.97 5.44
C GLY A 18 6.87 -1.49 4.44
N GLN A 19 6.72 -0.17 4.34
CA GLN A 19 5.97 0.47 3.26
C GLN A 19 6.92 1.28 2.40
N PHE A 20 6.84 1.10 1.08
CA PHE A 20 7.68 1.80 0.11
C PHE A 20 6.82 2.33 -1.02
N ASN A 21 6.93 3.63 -1.29
CA ASN A 21 6.24 4.25 -2.42
C ASN A 21 7.03 4.06 -3.71
N PHE A 22 6.33 3.99 -4.82
CA PHE A 22 6.93 3.92 -6.15
C PHE A 22 6.19 4.82 -7.15
N SER A 23 6.94 5.38 -8.07
CA SER A 23 6.44 6.21 -9.17
C SER A 23 6.79 5.63 -10.53
N THR A 24 7.71 4.66 -10.58
CA THR A 24 8.21 4.03 -11.81
C THR A 24 8.29 2.52 -11.67
N LEU A 25 8.33 1.84 -12.81
CA LEU A 25 8.50 0.39 -12.85
C LEU A 25 9.85 -0.05 -12.28
N GLU A 26 10.91 0.75 -12.50
CA GLU A 26 12.25 0.48 -11.99
C GLU A 26 12.29 0.50 -10.47
N GLN A 27 11.63 1.48 -9.85
CA GLN A 27 11.49 1.54 -8.38
C GLN A 27 10.73 0.33 -7.85
N LEU A 28 9.59 -0.01 -8.47
CA LEU A 28 8.81 -1.19 -8.10
C LEU A 28 9.66 -2.46 -8.17
N ARG A 29 10.40 -2.66 -9.26
CA ARG A 29 11.30 -3.82 -9.43
C ARG A 29 12.38 -3.88 -8.35
N GLY A 30 12.99 -2.74 -8.00
CA GLY A 30 14.01 -2.65 -6.96
C GLY A 30 13.46 -3.05 -5.58
N ILE A 31 12.28 -2.52 -5.21
CA ILE A 31 11.58 -2.87 -3.97
C ILE A 31 11.30 -4.38 -3.92
N LEU A 32 10.70 -4.92 -4.96
CA LEU A 32 10.29 -6.32 -5.02
C LEU A 32 11.49 -7.28 -5.01
N ALA A 33 12.59 -6.93 -5.66
CA ALA A 33 13.82 -7.72 -5.62
C ALA A 33 14.40 -7.79 -4.20
N ALA A 34 14.41 -6.66 -3.47
CA ALA A 34 14.87 -6.63 -2.08
C ALA A 34 13.96 -7.44 -1.16
N VAL A 35 12.64 -7.28 -1.29
CA VAL A 35 11.64 -8.00 -0.50
C VAL A 35 11.69 -9.50 -0.76
N SER A 36 11.90 -9.92 -2.00
CA SER A 36 12.06 -11.32 -2.37
C SER A 36 13.31 -11.96 -1.72
N LYS A 37 14.44 -11.23 -1.70
CA LYS A 37 15.66 -11.69 -1.04
C LYS A 37 15.49 -11.89 0.47
N THR A 38 14.75 -11.01 1.12
CA THR A 38 14.50 -11.08 2.57
C THR A 38 13.33 -11.98 2.94
N LYS A 39 12.62 -12.54 1.95
CA LYS A 39 11.40 -13.35 2.14
C LYS A 39 10.36 -12.66 3.02
N SER A 40 10.25 -11.35 2.87
CA SER A 40 9.34 -10.49 3.64
C SER A 40 8.04 -10.27 2.89
N LEU A 41 7.07 -9.69 3.57
CA LEU A 41 5.93 -9.05 2.93
C LEU A 41 6.19 -7.55 2.81
N VAL A 42 5.43 -6.86 1.96
CA VAL A 42 5.59 -5.42 1.72
C VAL A 42 4.25 -4.73 1.51
N ILE A 43 4.16 -3.48 1.97
CA ILE A 43 3.14 -2.55 1.55
C ILE A 43 3.74 -1.65 0.47
N LEU A 44 3.15 -1.67 -0.72
CA LEU A 44 3.53 -0.83 -1.85
C LEU A 44 2.65 0.41 -1.83
N GLY A 45 3.27 1.57 -1.70
CA GLY A 45 2.55 2.84 -1.64
C GLY A 45 2.54 3.57 -2.98
N THR A 46 1.46 4.26 -3.28
CA THR A 46 1.41 5.32 -4.27
C THR A 46 0.70 6.52 -3.68
N SER A 47 1.24 7.72 -3.88
CA SER A 47 0.49 8.94 -3.60
C SER A 47 -0.69 9.09 -4.56
N GLU A 48 -1.60 9.99 -4.26
CA GLU A 48 -2.67 10.31 -5.21
C GLU A 48 -2.10 10.78 -6.55
N GLY A 49 -1.07 11.64 -6.53
CA GLY A 49 -0.41 12.12 -7.75
C GLY A 49 0.24 11.00 -8.55
N GLU A 50 0.99 10.13 -7.89
CA GLU A 50 1.60 8.94 -8.52
C GLU A 50 0.56 8.01 -9.12
N SER A 51 -0.52 7.75 -8.38
CA SER A 51 -1.59 6.86 -8.85
C SER A 51 -2.39 7.46 -10.03
N ARG A 52 -2.53 8.79 -10.08
CA ARG A 52 -3.13 9.48 -11.25
C ARG A 52 -2.23 9.43 -12.46
N PHE A 53 -0.92 9.61 -12.25
CA PHE A 53 0.07 9.58 -13.32
C PHE A 53 0.23 8.18 -13.93
N LEU A 54 0.34 7.15 -13.09
CA LEU A 54 0.54 5.77 -13.54
C LEU A 54 -0.76 5.10 -14.03
N GLY A 55 -1.90 5.46 -13.45
CA GLY A 55 -3.19 4.79 -13.65
C GLY A 55 -3.43 3.66 -12.65
N LEU A 56 -4.63 3.62 -12.07
CA LEU A 56 -4.98 2.60 -11.06
C LEU A 56 -5.01 1.17 -11.64
N GLU A 57 -5.48 1.03 -12.88
CA GLU A 57 -5.54 -0.25 -13.58
C GLU A 57 -4.14 -0.80 -13.85
N GLU A 58 -3.26 0.06 -14.33
CA GLU A 58 -1.87 -0.26 -14.63
C GLU A 58 -1.10 -0.63 -13.36
N ILE A 59 -1.27 0.13 -12.28
CA ILE A 59 -0.67 -0.18 -10.97
C ILE A 59 -1.11 -1.55 -10.49
N LEU A 60 -2.42 -1.82 -10.51
CA LEU A 60 -2.95 -3.11 -10.06
C LEU A 60 -2.38 -4.26 -10.88
N ALA A 61 -2.39 -4.13 -12.21
CA ALA A 61 -1.86 -5.16 -13.11
C ALA A 61 -0.37 -5.42 -12.85
N LEU A 62 0.44 -4.36 -12.71
CA LEU A 62 1.87 -4.46 -12.39
C LEU A 62 2.12 -5.17 -11.05
N VAL A 63 1.35 -4.83 -10.04
CA VAL A 63 1.50 -5.42 -8.71
C VAL A 63 1.09 -6.88 -8.70
N GLU A 64 -0.03 -7.25 -9.32
CA GLU A 64 -0.49 -8.64 -9.37
C GLU A 64 0.47 -9.54 -10.16
N ILE A 65 0.97 -9.09 -11.31
CA ILE A 65 2.01 -9.81 -12.07
C ILE A 65 3.29 -9.96 -11.23
N SER A 66 3.67 -8.91 -10.52
CA SER A 66 4.85 -8.92 -9.69
C SER A 66 4.74 -9.86 -8.49
N LYS A 67 3.60 -9.93 -7.84
CA LYS A 67 3.32 -10.89 -6.75
C LYS A 67 3.54 -12.33 -7.24
N MET A 68 3.04 -12.64 -8.43
CA MET A 68 3.24 -13.97 -9.05
C MET A 68 4.71 -14.25 -9.35
N LYS A 69 5.41 -13.29 -9.96
CA LYS A 69 6.81 -13.42 -10.36
C LYS A 69 7.75 -13.58 -9.18
N TYR A 70 7.60 -12.74 -8.17
CA TYR A 70 8.49 -12.70 -7.01
C TYR A 70 8.04 -13.63 -5.86
N LYS A 71 6.83 -14.18 -5.96
CA LYS A 71 6.23 -15.09 -4.94
C LYS A 71 6.24 -14.50 -3.53
N ILE A 72 5.85 -13.24 -3.41
CA ILE A 72 5.79 -12.50 -2.15
C ILE A 72 4.38 -11.96 -1.89
N PRO A 73 3.97 -11.83 -0.62
CA PRO A 73 2.79 -11.07 -0.26
C PRO A 73 3.06 -9.56 -0.44
N ALA A 74 2.28 -8.90 -1.28
CA ALA A 74 2.35 -7.47 -1.47
C ALA A 74 0.94 -6.86 -1.42
N TYR A 75 0.83 -5.70 -0.80
CA TYR A 75 -0.42 -4.99 -0.60
C TYR A 75 -0.29 -3.55 -1.06
N LEU A 76 -1.33 -3.02 -1.70
CA LEU A 76 -1.35 -1.63 -2.16
C LEU A 76 -1.92 -0.70 -1.09
N ASN A 77 -1.28 0.44 -0.89
CA ASN A 77 -1.74 1.54 -0.07
C ASN A 77 -1.78 2.85 -0.86
N LEU A 78 -2.90 3.55 -0.80
CA LEU A 78 -2.99 4.92 -1.31
C LEU A 78 -2.51 5.87 -0.22
N ASP A 79 -1.33 6.44 -0.43
CA ASP A 79 -0.67 7.33 0.50
C ASP A 79 -1.05 8.79 0.22
N HIS A 80 -1.37 9.56 1.26
CA HIS A 80 -1.77 10.96 1.15
C HIS A 80 -2.93 11.24 0.18
N GLY A 81 -3.98 10.42 0.23
CA GLY A 81 -5.18 10.66 -0.57
C GLY A 81 -5.93 11.91 -0.09
N LYS A 82 -6.28 12.81 -1.01
CA LYS A 82 -6.99 14.08 -0.74
C LYS A 82 -8.40 14.07 -1.30
N ASP A 83 -8.60 13.45 -2.45
CA ASP A 83 -9.88 13.37 -3.13
C ASP A 83 -10.62 12.10 -2.75
N LEU A 84 -11.75 12.24 -2.07
CA LEU A 84 -12.58 11.11 -1.63
C LEU A 84 -13.08 10.23 -2.78
N LYS A 85 -13.37 10.84 -3.94
CA LYS A 85 -13.81 10.09 -5.14
C LYS A 85 -12.67 9.23 -5.67
N TRP A 86 -11.45 9.77 -5.68
CA TRP A 86 -10.27 9.02 -6.09
C TRP A 86 -9.93 7.90 -5.12
N ILE A 87 -10.01 8.17 -3.82
CA ILE A 87 -9.81 7.17 -2.76
C ILE A 87 -10.79 6.00 -2.93
N LYS A 88 -12.09 6.32 -3.13
CA LYS A 88 -13.10 5.30 -3.38
C LYS A 88 -12.77 4.47 -4.62
N LYS A 89 -12.41 5.12 -5.72
CA LYS A 89 -12.01 4.47 -6.95
C LYS A 89 -10.82 3.52 -6.73
N ALA A 90 -9.78 3.97 -6.02
CA ALA A 90 -8.61 3.15 -5.71
C ALA A 90 -8.98 1.88 -4.90
N VAL A 91 -9.86 2.01 -3.91
CA VAL A 91 -10.36 0.88 -3.13
C VAL A 91 -11.16 -0.09 -4.00
N ASP A 92 -12.04 0.43 -4.85
CA ASP A 92 -12.83 -0.39 -5.78
C ASP A 92 -11.94 -1.15 -6.78
N PHE A 93 -10.76 -0.61 -7.11
CA PHE A 93 -9.74 -1.28 -7.93
C PHE A 93 -8.87 -2.30 -7.18
N GLY A 94 -8.92 -2.36 -5.86
CA GLY A 94 -8.22 -3.38 -5.09
C GLY A 94 -7.08 -2.89 -4.20
N TYR A 95 -6.99 -1.59 -3.94
CA TYR A 95 -6.09 -1.06 -2.91
C TYR A 95 -6.49 -1.60 -1.53
N SER A 96 -5.55 -2.19 -0.83
CA SER A 96 -5.79 -2.89 0.43
C SER A 96 -5.92 -1.94 1.62
N SER A 97 -5.38 -0.74 1.49
CA SER A 97 -5.41 0.30 2.53
C SER A 97 -5.29 1.70 1.92
N ARG A 98 -5.59 2.71 2.71
CA ARG A 98 -5.50 4.11 2.33
C ARG A 98 -5.11 4.98 3.51
N ASN A 99 -4.29 5.96 3.25
CA ASN A 99 -3.96 7.03 4.18
C ASN A 99 -4.65 8.30 3.71
N LEU A 100 -5.66 8.73 4.45
CA LEU A 100 -6.33 10.00 4.18
C LEU A 100 -5.52 11.13 4.82
N LEU A 101 -5.07 12.10 4.02
CA LEU A 101 -4.48 13.33 4.54
C LEU A 101 -5.60 14.26 5.01
N ILE A 102 -5.85 14.29 6.31
CA ILE A 102 -6.69 15.30 6.95
C ILE A 102 -5.77 16.40 7.45
N LEU A 103 -5.84 17.56 6.80
CA LEU A 103 -4.89 18.67 7.01
C LEU A 103 -4.96 19.32 8.39
N ASP A 104 -6.00 19.08 9.19
CA ASP A 104 -6.28 19.90 10.38
C ASP A 104 -6.04 19.24 11.74
N ASN A 105 -5.72 17.93 11.81
CA ASN A 105 -5.47 17.30 13.12
C ASN A 105 -4.63 16.01 13.03
N PRO A 106 -3.40 16.01 13.61
CA PRO A 106 -2.54 14.81 13.64
C PRO A 106 -3.17 13.60 14.35
N LEU A 107 -4.01 13.83 15.35
CA LEU A 107 -4.72 12.77 16.08
C LEU A 107 -5.81 12.11 15.23
N THR A 108 -6.50 12.88 14.41
CA THR A 108 -7.51 12.36 13.47
C THR A 108 -6.84 11.53 12.38
N TYR A 109 -5.63 11.88 11.99
CA TYR A 109 -4.81 11.13 11.05
C TYR A 109 -4.48 9.73 11.60
N ILE A 110 -4.03 9.64 12.84
CA ILE A 110 -3.72 8.38 13.52
C ILE A 110 -4.99 7.53 13.70
N LEU A 111 -6.09 8.13 14.14
CA LEU A 111 -7.36 7.45 14.37
C LEU A 111 -8.03 6.97 13.09
N SER A 112 -7.99 7.75 12.02
CA SER A 112 -8.51 7.33 10.71
C SER A 112 -7.72 6.16 10.13
N HIS A 113 -6.42 6.10 10.40
CA HIS A 113 -5.55 4.99 10.05
C HIS A 113 -5.96 3.69 10.73
N PHE A 114 -6.20 3.75 12.04
CA PHE A 114 -6.65 2.60 12.81
C PHE A 114 -8.07 2.15 12.45
N HIS A 115 -8.96 3.09 12.15
CA HIS A 115 -10.37 2.77 11.83
C HIS A 115 -10.55 2.14 10.44
N THR A 116 -9.71 2.50 9.47
CA THR A 116 -9.78 1.93 8.12
C THR A 116 -8.98 0.62 7.96
N MET A 117 -8.15 0.29 8.95
CA MET A 117 -7.42 -0.98 9.03
C MET A 117 -8.21 -2.07 9.76
N PHE A 118 -9.30 -1.71 10.38
CA PHE A 118 -10.21 -2.56 11.13
C PHE A 118 -11.64 -2.42 10.59
#